data_db7c60c74d6c72736795377a957ca860
#
_entry.id   db7c60c74d6c72736795377a957ca860
#
_cell.length_a   1.000
_cell.length_b   1.000
_cell.length_c   1.000
_cell.angle_alpha   90.00
_cell.angle_beta   90.00
_cell.angle_gamma   90.00
#
_symmetry.space_group_name_H-M   'P 1'
#
loop_
_entity.id
_entity.type
_entity.pdbx_description
1 polymer ?
#
loop_
_entity_poly.entity_id
_entity_poly.type
_entity_poly.pdbx_seq_one_letter_code
_entity_poly.pdbx_strand_id
1 'polypeptide(L)'
;MNTPAQNITQDIVARLWNLCNVLKDDGVTYHQYVTELTYLLFLKMAKETNTEAQLPDGYRWDDLESKSAPERLDFYRKALIHLGNNGSLLVREIFTNASSFIKKPNTLSILVTEIDKLDWYNARREGMGDLYEGLLEKNANEKKSGAGQYFTPRPLIDSMVAVMQPTLEDIIQDPAAGTGGFLIAANRYIRENSTPDTWTETQQRKYRRNTFYGMEFVQYTHRLALMNLMLHGLD
;
A
#
# COMPACT_ATOMS: atom_id res chain seq x y z
N MET A 1 3.64 22.81 -13.97
CA MET A 1 3.39 23.35 -12.62
C MET A 1 2.63 22.30 -11.86
N ASN A 2 3.14 21.81 -10.74
CA ASN A 2 2.41 20.84 -9.92
C ASN A 2 1.14 21.48 -9.36
N THR A 3 0.03 20.78 -9.37
CA THR A 3 -1.20 21.23 -8.72
C THR A 3 -1.00 21.28 -7.20
N PRO A 4 -1.74 22.11 -6.43
CA PRO A 4 -1.66 22.12 -4.96
C PRO A 4 -1.82 20.75 -4.32
N ALA A 5 -2.63 19.88 -4.92
CA ALA A 5 -2.85 18.50 -4.53
C ALA A 5 -1.56 17.65 -4.60
N GLN A 6 -0.83 17.71 -5.71
CA GLN A 6 0.44 16.98 -5.87
C GLN A 6 1.50 17.40 -4.82
N ASN A 7 1.44 18.64 -4.34
CA ASN A 7 2.35 19.12 -3.30
C ASN A 7 2.07 18.46 -1.93
N ILE A 8 0.81 18.21 -1.57
CA ILE A 8 0.44 17.60 -0.26
C ILE A 8 0.89 16.14 -0.23
N THR A 9 0.57 15.37 -1.27
CA THR A 9 0.99 13.96 -1.38
C THR A 9 2.52 13.85 -1.31
N GLN A 10 3.25 14.70 -2.01
CA GLN A 10 4.71 14.72 -1.98
C GLN A 10 5.28 15.09 -0.61
N ASP A 11 4.64 16.01 0.13
CA ASP A 11 5.05 16.38 1.50
C ASP A 11 4.84 15.20 2.46
N ILE A 12 3.70 14.53 2.40
CA ILE A 12 3.44 13.33 3.23
C ILE A 12 4.44 12.21 2.91
N VAL A 13 4.69 11.94 1.63
CA VAL A 13 5.69 10.95 1.19
C VAL A 13 7.08 11.33 1.71
N ALA A 14 7.46 12.60 1.67
CA ALA A 14 8.74 13.07 2.18
C ALA A 14 8.85 12.89 3.70
N ARG A 15 7.80 13.21 4.45
CA ARG A 15 7.73 13.01 5.91
C ARG A 15 7.83 11.53 6.28
N LEU A 16 7.03 10.67 5.64
CA LEU A 16 7.10 9.22 5.85
C LEU A 16 8.50 8.69 5.52
N TRP A 17 9.10 9.17 4.43
CA TRP A 17 10.45 8.73 4.07
C TRP A 17 11.51 9.17 5.10
N ASN A 18 11.36 10.35 5.68
CA ASN A 18 12.29 10.83 6.71
C ASN A 18 12.26 9.99 7.99
N LEU A 19 11.15 9.28 8.26
CA LEU A 19 11.07 8.35 9.40
C LEU A 19 12.02 7.15 9.24
N CYS A 20 12.53 6.87 8.05
CA CYS A 20 13.56 5.83 7.86
C CYS A 20 14.83 6.11 8.70
N ASN A 21 15.12 7.38 8.99
CA ASN A 21 16.28 7.73 9.81
C ASN A 21 16.13 7.25 11.26
N VAL A 22 14.90 7.26 11.79
CA VAL A 22 14.60 6.73 13.14
C VAL A 22 14.89 5.23 13.21
N LEU A 23 14.62 4.49 12.14
CA LEU A 23 14.86 3.06 12.06
C LEU A 23 16.33 2.69 11.82
N LYS A 24 17.09 3.55 11.14
CA LYS A 24 18.55 3.37 10.98
C LYS A 24 19.26 3.30 12.34
N ASP A 25 18.84 4.10 13.30
CA ASP A 25 19.40 4.09 14.66
C ASP A 25 19.08 2.80 15.43
N ASP A 26 18.10 2.02 14.97
CA ASP A 26 17.75 0.69 15.46
C ASP A 26 18.43 -0.46 14.67
N GLY A 27 19.26 -0.12 13.68
CA GLY A 27 19.97 -1.07 12.82
C GLY A 27 19.11 -1.68 11.71
N VAL A 28 17.97 -1.03 11.39
CA VAL A 28 17.03 -1.46 10.32
C VAL A 28 17.50 -0.95 8.97
N THR A 29 17.58 -1.84 7.98
CA THR A 29 17.94 -1.47 6.60
C THR A 29 16.76 -0.79 5.87
N TYR A 30 17.03 -0.10 4.76
CA TYR A 30 15.96 0.52 3.95
C TYR A 30 14.89 -0.48 3.48
N HIS A 31 15.29 -1.69 3.12
CA HIS A 31 14.34 -2.74 2.71
C HIS A 31 13.42 -3.15 3.87
N GLN A 32 13.99 -3.34 5.04
CA GLN A 32 13.24 -3.65 6.25
C GLN A 32 12.34 -2.49 6.68
N TYR A 33 12.80 -1.24 6.48
CA TYR A 33 12.00 -0.05 6.75
C TYR A 33 10.71 -0.02 5.93
N VAL A 34 10.80 -0.24 4.61
CA VAL A 34 9.61 -0.22 3.76
C VAL A 34 8.64 -1.34 4.13
N THR A 35 9.16 -2.50 4.56
CA THR A 35 8.33 -3.59 5.09
C THR A 35 7.55 -3.16 6.34
N GLU A 36 8.26 -2.59 7.32
CA GLU A 36 7.62 -2.10 8.56
C GLU A 36 6.59 -1.00 8.28
N LEU A 37 6.98 -0.05 7.41
CA LEU A 37 6.11 1.04 7.01
C LEU A 37 4.84 0.51 6.32
N THR A 38 4.98 -0.50 5.46
CA THR A 38 3.83 -1.14 4.79
C THR A 38 2.83 -1.71 5.80
N TYR A 39 3.29 -2.41 6.83
CA TYR A 39 2.39 -2.95 7.85
C TYR A 39 1.69 -1.85 8.66
N LEU A 40 2.43 -0.84 9.10
CA LEU A 40 1.87 0.26 9.87
C LEU A 40 0.89 1.10 9.04
N LEU A 41 1.26 1.40 7.78
CA LEU A 41 0.39 2.15 6.88
C LEU A 41 -0.87 1.36 6.52
N PHE A 42 -0.78 0.04 6.35
CA PHE A 42 -1.97 -0.78 6.10
C PHE A 42 -2.99 -0.62 7.22
N LEU A 43 -2.57 -0.76 8.49
CA LEU A 43 -3.45 -0.59 9.64
C LEU A 43 -4.03 0.83 9.72
N LYS A 44 -3.19 1.85 9.52
CA LYS A 44 -3.63 3.25 9.55
C LYS A 44 -4.59 3.57 8.42
N MET A 45 -4.28 3.17 7.19
CA MET A 45 -5.11 3.43 6.02
C MET A 45 -6.43 2.68 6.09
N ALA A 46 -6.47 1.45 6.63
CA ALA A 46 -7.72 0.72 6.87
C ALA A 46 -8.66 1.52 7.81
N LYS A 47 -8.13 2.14 8.87
CA LYS A 47 -8.87 3.05 9.73
C LYS A 47 -9.38 4.27 8.94
N GLU A 48 -8.51 4.94 8.23
CA GLU A 48 -8.82 6.18 7.52
C GLU A 48 -9.81 6.00 6.35
N THR A 49 -9.86 4.81 5.76
CA THR A 49 -10.80 4.45 4.67
C THR A 49 -12.05 3.72 5.14
N ASN A 50 -12.23 3.54 6.46
CA ASN A 50 -13.33 2.78 7.05
C ASN A 50 -13.40 1.30 6.56
N THR A 51 -12.27 0.70 6.25
CA THR A 51 -12.17 -0.71 5.82
C THR A 51 -11.71 -1.64 6.94
N GLU A 52 -11.67 -1.16 8.19
CA GLU A 52 -11.26 -1.94 9.36
C GLU A 52 -12.10 -3.19 9.63
N ALA A 53 -13.30 -3.30 9.02
CA ALA A 53 -14.12 -4.52 9.11
C ALA A 53 -13.41 -5.75 8.51
N GLN A 54 -12.40 -5.57 7.67
CA GLN A 54 -11.55 -6.65 7.15
C GLN A 54 -10.53 -7.16 8.17
N LEU A 55 -10.25 -6.38 9.22
CA LEU A 55 -9.31 -6.71 10.29
C LEU A 55 -10.04 -7.37 11.46
N PRO A 56 -9.44 -8.39 12.10
CA PRO A 56 -9.95 -8.94 13.35
C PRO A 56 -10.10 -7.86 14.43
N ASP A 57 -11.15 -7.97 15.23
CA ASP A 57 -11.35 -7.10 16.38
C ASP A 57 -10.19 -7.21 17.37
N GLY A 58 -9.77 -6.09 17.93
CA GLY A 58 -8.65 -6.02 18.87
C GLY A 58 -7.26 -6.01 18.22
N TYR A 59 -7.17 -5.91 16.87
CA TYR A 59 -5.91 -5.85 16.11
C TYR A 59 -5.91 -4.71 15.08
N ARG A 60 -6.56 -3.60 15.43
CA ARG A 60 -6.71 -2.40 14.60
C ARG A 60 -5.71 -1.32 15.00
N TRP A 61 -5.70 -0.21 14.25
CA TRP A 61 -4.80 0.90 14.53
C TRP A 61 -4.95 1.45 15.95
N ASP A 62 -6.18 1.67 16.43
CA ASP A 62 -6.44 2.22 17.76
C ASP A 62 -6.00 1.29 18.88
N ASP A 63 -6.09 -0.02 18.67
CA ASP A 63 -5.58 -1.01 19.61
C ASP A 63 -4.05 -0.93 19.76
N LEU A 64 -3.34 -0.64 18.66
CA LEU A 64 -1.89 -0.44 18.66
C LEU A 64 -1.51 0.92 19.29
N GLU A 65 -2.20 1.98 18.91
CA GLU A 65 -1.90 3.37 19.31
C GLU A 65 -2.14 3.57 20.81
N SER A 66 -3.20 2.99 21.37
CA SER A 66 -3.59 3.16 22.79
C SER A 66 -2.60 2.58 23.80
N LYS A 67 -1.65 1.74 23.39
CA LYS A 67 -0.76 1.05 24.30
C LYS A 67 0.47 1.87 24.70
N SER A 68 1.00 1.62 25.90
CA SER A 68 2.30 2.15 26.33
C SER A 68 3.44 1.62 25.44
N ALA A 69 4.58 2.31 25.40
CA ALA A 69 5.67 1.96 24.47
C ALA A 69 6.14 0.49 24.57
N PRO A 70 6.39 -0.10 25.76
CA PRO A 70 6.76 -1.51 25.87
C PRO A 70 5.66 -2.45 25.42
N GLU A 71 4.42 -2.21 25.87
CA GLU A 71 3.24 -3.02 25.51
C GLU A 71 2.93 -2.93 24.03
N ARG A 72 3.14 -1.76 23.40
CA ARG A 72 2.93 -1.51 21.97
C ARG A 72 3.82 -2.39 21.10
N LEU A 73 5.09 -2.55 21.45
CA LEU A 73 6.01 -3.39 20.68
C LEU A 73 5.63 -4.88 20.78
N ASP A 74 5.29 -5.36 21.97
CA ASP A 74 4.84 -6.73 22.17
C ASP A 74 3.50 -7.00 21.46
N PHE A 75 2.58 -6.06 21.57
CA PHE A 75 1.31 -6.12 20.85
C PHE A 75 1.52 -6.15 19.32
N TYR A 76 2.33 -5.25 18.78
CA TYR A 76 2.61 -5.17 17.36
C TYR A 76 3.15 -6.49 16.81
N ARG A 77 4.13 -7.09 17.48
CA ARG A 77 4.68 -8.39 17.10
C ARG A 77 3.62 -9.50 17.09
N LYS A 78 2.75 -9.53 18.10
CA LYS A 78 1.63 -10.48 18.18
C LYS A 78 0.60 -10.20 17.10
N ALA A 79 0.31 -8.93 16.81
CA ALA A 79 -0.63 -8.51 15.79
C ALA A 79 -0.18 -8.96 14.38
N LEU A 80 1.10 -8.79 14.03
CA LEU A 80 1.63 -9.25 12.74
C LEU A 80 1.39 -10.75 12.53
N ILE A 81 1.67 -11.58 13.54
CA ILE A 81 1.45 -13.04 13.50
C ILE A 81 -0.04 -13.36 13.43
N HIS A 82 -0.85 -12.67 14.23
CA HIS A 82 -2.30 -12.90 14.27
C HIS A 82 -2.97 -12.57 12.94
N LEU A 83 -2.65 -11.42 12.35
CA LEU A 83 -3.20 -10.96 11.08
C LEU A 83 -2.81 -11.88 9.91
N GLY A 84 -1.62 -12.47 9.94
CA GLY A 84 -1.20 -13.47 8.94
C GLY A 84 -1.96 -14.79 9.01
N ASN A 85 -2.70 -15.05 10.09
CA ASN A 85 -3.48 -16.28 10.28
C ASN A 85 -5.00 -16.03 10.31
N ASN A 86 -5.43 -14.78 10.54
CA ASN A 86 -6.82 -14.42 10.75
C ASN A 86 -7.19 -13.18 9.92
N GLY A 87 -8.48 -12.98 9.71
CA GLY A 87 -9.00 -11.88 8.90
C GLY A 87 -9.42 -12.31 7.48
N SER A 88 -9.63 -11.34 6.60
CA SER A 88 -9.93 -11.59 5.20
C SER A 88 -8.77 -12.28 4.48
N LEU A 89 -9.02 -12.86 3.30
CA LEU A 89 -7.95 -13.46 2.49
C LEU A 89 -6.83 -12.45 2.21
N LEU A 90 -7.19 -11.24 1.82
CA LEU A 90 -6.26 -10.16 1.54
C LEU A 90 -5.37 -9.82 2.75
N VAL A 91 -5.98 -9.69 3.94
CA VAL A 91 -5.23 -9.43 5.19
C VAL A 91 -4.22 -10.54 5.46
N ARG A 92 -4.65 -11.79 5.37
CA ARG A 92 -3.76 -12.94 5.59
C ARG A 92 -2.59 -12.96 4.60
N GLU A 93 -2.84 -12.68 3.33
CA GLU A 93 -1.78 -12.64 2.31
C GLU A 93 -0.78 -11.50 2.56
N ILE A 94 -1.26 -10.30 2.91
CA ILE A 94 -0.39 -9.15 3.25
C ILE A 94 0.50 -9.48 4.46
N PHE A 95 -0.05 -10.12 5.48
CA PHE A 95 0.67 -10.42 6.73
C PHE A 95 1.26 -11.85 6.77
N THR A 96 1.20 -12.61 5.69
CA THR A 96 1.84 -13.94 5.61
C THR A 96 3.32 -13.85 5.98
N ASN A 97 3.74 -14.66 6.96
CA ASN A 97 5.11 -14.68 7.49
C ASN A 97 5.60 -13.28 7.97
N ALA A 98 4.70 -12.39 8.36
CA ALA A 98 5.06 -11.07 8.83
C ALA A 98 5.81 -11.14 10.17
N SER A 99 6.89 -10.39 10.25
CA SER A 99 7.67 -10.21 11.48
C SER A 99 8.23 -8.80 11.52
N SER A 100 8.44 -8.26 12.72
CA SER A 100 9.00 -6.93 12.90
C SER A 100 10.51 -6.96 13.02
N PHE A 101 11.18 -6.01 12.37
CA PHE A 101 12.61 -5.72 12.51
C PHE A 101 12.89 -4.72 13.64
N ILE A 102 11.85 -4.08 14.19
CA ILE A 102 11.98 -3.08 15.26
C ILE A 102 12.31 -3.78 16.58
N LYS A 103 13.37 -3.30 17.23
CA LYS A 103 13.89 -3.86 18.48
C LYS A 103 13.52 -3.02 19.69
N LYS A 104 13.47 -1.69 19.53
CA LYS A 104 13.26 -0.75 20.65
C LYS A 104 11.81 -0.26 20.68
N PRO A 105 11.16 -0.31 21.86
CA PRO A 105 9.79 0.20 22.04
C PRO A 105 9.62 1.67 21.60
N ASN A 106 10.62 2.51 21.89
CA ASN A 106 10.57 3.93 21.53
C ASN A 106 10.59 4.15 20.03
N THR A 107 11.33 3.35 19.25
CA THR A 107 11.37 3.41 17.80
C THR A 107 9.98 3.21 17.20
N LEU A 108 9.27 2.13 17.62
CA LEU A 108 7.90 1.90 17.19
C LEU A 108 6.95 3.04 17.61
N SER A 109 7.10 3.52 18.84
CA SER A 109 6.25 4.60 19.35
C SER A 109 6.41 5.90 18.57
N ILE A 110 7.63 6.25 18.18
CA ILE A 110 7.88 7.42 17.31
C ILE A 110 7.19 7.21 15.96
N LEU A 111 7.34 6.04 15.32
CA LEU A 111 6.70 5.76 14.03
C LEU A 111 5.18 5.87 14.11
N VAL A 112 4.55 5.23 15.10
CA VAL A 112 3.10 5.26 15.28
C VAL A 112 2.62 6.71 15.50
N THR A 113 3.30 7.46 16.37
CA THR A 113 2.94 8.86 16.67
C THR A 113 3.11 9.78 15.45
N GLU A 114 4.19 9.64 14.70
CA GLU A 114 4.43 10.50 13.53
C GLU A 114 3.53 10.14 12.35
N ILE A 115 3.22 8.86 12.15
CA ILE A 115 2.24 8.42 11.17
C ILE A 115 0.84 8.94 11.54
N ASP A 116 0.47 8.92 12.81
CA ASP A 116 -0.85 9.39 13.25
C ASP A 116 -1.06 10.89 13.04
N LYS A 117 0.01 11.69 13.14
CA LYS A 117 -0.01 13.15 12.94
C LYS A 117 -0.08 13.60 11.49
N LEU A 118 0.01 12.70 10.51
CA LEU A 118 -0.05 13.09 9.11
C LEU A 118 -1.45 13.63 8.75
N ASP A 119 -1.50 14.47 7.72
CA ASP A 119 -2.76 15.04 7.23
C ASP A 119 -3.56 14.00 6.42
N TRP A 120 -4.15 13.07 7.13
CA TRP A 120 -4.96 12.00 6.55
C TRP A 120 -6.24 12.50 5.89
N TYR A 121 -6.77 13.64 6.31
CA TYR A 121 -7.95 14.24 5.69
C TYR A 121 -7.66 14.59 4.22
N ASN A 122 -6.57 15.32 3.98
CA ASN A 122 -6.17 15.65 2.62
C ASN A 122 -5.65 14.45 1.84
N ALA A 123 -4.91 13.53 2.48
CA ALA A 123 -4.47 12.28 1.86
C ALA A 123 -5.65 11.45 1.32
N ARG A 124 -6.75 11.35 2.08
CA ARG A 124 -7.98 10.67 1.61
C ARG A 124 -8.61 11.37 0.40
N ARG A 125 -8.64 12.69 0.41
CA ARG A 125 -9.24 13.48 -0.67
C ARG A 125 -8.43 13.39 -1.97
N GLU A 126 -7.13 13.24 -1.87
CA GLU A 126 -6.20 13.18 -3.01
C GLU A 126 -5.94 11.75 -3.51
N GLY A 127 -6.26 10.76 -2.72
CA GLY A 127 -6.08 9.34 -3.03
C GLY A 127 -4.96 8.68 -2.24
N MET A 128 -5.35 7.73 -1.37
CA MET A 128 -4.40 6.94 -0.57
C MET A 128 -3.47 6.10 -1.44
N GLY A 129 -3.96 5.66 -2.60
CA GLY A 129 -3.18 4.90 -3.56
C GLY A 129 -2.00 5.69 -4.09
N ASP A 130 -2.22 6.94 -4.53
CA ASP A 130 -1.16 7.80 -5.07
C ASP A 130 -0.07 8.10 -4.03
N LEU A 131 -0.45 8.27 -2.76
CA LEU A 131 0.48 8.40 -1.66
C LEU A 131 1.37 7.16 -1.53
N TYR A 132 0.76 5.98 -1.52
CA TYR A 132 1.50 4.72 -1.40
C TYR A 132 2.39 4.46 -2.60
N GLU A 133 1.93 4.75 -3.81
CA GLU A 133 2.75 4.68 -5.03
C GLU A 133 3.97 5.61 -4.98
N GLY A 134 3.80 6.84 -4.49
CA GLY A 134 4.92 7.76 -4.30
C GLY A 134 5.99 7.21 -3.35
N LEU A 135 5.59 6.47 -2.30
CA LEU A 135 6.53 5.76 -1.42
C LEU A 135 7.25 4.62 -2.13
N LEU A 136 6.52 3.84 -2.93
CA LEU A 136 7.11 2.74 -3.70
C LEU A 136 8.11 3.25 -4.74
N GLU A 137 7.79 4.34 -5.44
CA GLU A 137 8.68 4.97 -6.41
C GLU A 137 9.96 5.49 -5.74
N LYS A 138 9.83 6.17 -4.58
CA LYS A 138 10.98 6.65 -3.81
C LYS A 138 11.86 5.51 -3.35
N ASN A 139 11.28 4.41 -2.86
CA ASN A 139 12.01 3.20 -2.50
C ASN A 139 12.76 2.59 -3.70
N ALA A 140 12.13 2.53 -4.88
CA ALA A 140 12.74 2.01 -6.10
C ALA A 140 13.94 2.87 -6.55
N ASN A 141 13.84 4.20 -6.44
CA ASN A 141 14.90 5.12 -6.79
C ASN A 141 16.13 5.01 -5.87
N GLU A 142 15.94 4.80 -4.57
CA GLU A 142 17.04 4.57 -3.61
C GLU A 142 17.76 3.23 -3.84
N LYS A 143 17.07 2.23 -4.39
CA LYS A 143 17.62 0.90 -4.70
C LYS A 143 18.48 0.84 -5.96
N LYS A 144 18.56 1.89 -6.77
CA LYS A 144 19.38 1.91 -8.02
C LYS A 144 20.85 1.59 -7.82
N SER A 145 21.33 1.49 -6.59
CA SER A 145 22.70 1.12 -6.25
C SER A 145 22.93 -0.40 -6.01
N GLY A 146 21.93 -1.25 -6.11
CA GLY A 146 22.10 -2.70 -5.88
C GLY A 146 20.89 -3.55 -6.25
N ALA A 147 21.09 -4.44 -7.23
CA ALA A 147 20.26 -5.59 -7.61
C ALA A 147 18.78 -5.32 -7.97
N GLY A 148 18.52 -4.86 -9.17
CA GLY A 148 17.72 -5.55 -10.16
C GLY A 148 16.20 -5.57 -10.08
N GLN A 149 15.51 -4.84 -9.21
CA GLN A 149 14.06 -4.64 -9.41
C GLN A 149 13.86 -3.31 -10.16
N TYR A 150 13.55 -3.42 -11.45
CA TYR A 150 13.23 -2.26 -12.27
C TYR A 150 11.77 -1.84 -11.99
N PHE A 151 11.60 -0.67 -11.41
CA PHE A 151 10.31 -0.02 -11.34
C PHE A 151 10.04 0.68 -12.67
N THR A 152 8.96 0.30 -13.34
CA THR A 152 8.57 0.95 -14.60
C THR A 152 8.03 2.35 -14.31
N PRO A 153 8.61 3.41 -14.90
CA PRO A 153 8.15 4.77 -14.64
C PRO A 153 6.67 4.97 -14.98
N ARG A 154 5.94 5.64 -14.10
CA ARG A 154 4.50 5.89 -14.26
C ARG A 154 4.12 6.49 -15.63
N PRO A 155 4.80 7.55 -16.13
CA PRO A 155 4.46 8.12 -17.43
C PRO A 155 4.56 7.12 -18.58
N LEU A 156 5.47 6.14 -18.49
CA LEU A 156 5.59 5.09 -19.49
C LEU A 156 4.41 4.12 -19.42
N ILE A 157 4.05 3.67 -18.21
CA ILE A 157 2.87 2.80 -17.98
C ILE A 157 1.61 3.48 -18.53
N ASP A 158 1.38 4.75 -18.18
CA ASP A 158 0.22 5.51 -18.59
C ASP A 158 0.15 5.67 -20.11
N SER A 159 1.30 5.93 -20.74
CA SER A 159 1.38 6.02 -22.21
C SER A 159 1.04 4.69 -22.88
N MET A 160 1.56 3.57 -22.35
CA MET A 160 1.26 2.23 -22.88
C MET A 160 -0.22 1.88 -22.73
N VAL A 161 -0.81 2.14 -21.57
CA VAL A 161 -2.23 1.90 -21.31
C VAL A 161 -3.11 2.78 -22.19
N ALA A 162 -2.74 4.05 -22.39
CA ALA A 162 -3.47 4.96 -23.30
C ALA A 162 -3.45 4.50 -24.76
N VAL A 163 -2.37 3.87 -25.22
CA VAL A 163 -2.28 3.28 -26.56
C VAL A 163 -3.12 2.01 -26.66
N MET A 164 -3.12 1.15 -25.62
CA MET A 164 -3.88 -0.11 -25.59
C MET A 164 -5.39 0.10 -25.45
N GLN A 165 -5.82 1.20 -24.82
CA GLN A 165 -7.22 1.56 -24.63
C GLN A 165 -8.09 0.43 -24.05
N PRO A 166 -7.72 -0.14 -22.88
CA PRO A 166 -8.47 -1.23 -22.29
C PRO A 166 -9.91 -0.81 -21.97
N THR A 167 -10.84 -1.75 -22.16
CA THR A 167 -12.28 -1.55 -21.94
C THR A 167 -12.82 -2.43 -20.82
N LEU A 168 -14.07 -2.20 -20.42
CA LEU A 168 -14.79 -3.04 -19.45
C LEU A 168 -14.91 -4.51 -19.87
N GLU A 169 -14.86 -4.78 -21.17
CA GLU A 169 -15.00 -6.14 -21.72
C GLU A 169 -13.70 -6.93 -21.75
N ASP A 170 -12.57 -6.27 -21.55
CA ASP A 170 -11.26 -6.91 -21.60
C ASP A 170 -10.93 -7.68 -20.31
N ILE A 171 -9.95 -8.58 -20.44
CA ILE A 171 -9.25 -9.22 -19.32
C ILE A 171 -7.82 -8.72 -19.33
N ILE A 172 -7.39 -8.14 -18.24
CA ILE A 172 -6.08 -7.54 -18.07
C ILE A 172 -5.19 -8.52 -17.31
N GLN A 173 -4.07 -8.91 -17.94
CA GLN A 173 -3.11 -9.84 -17.33
C GLN A 173 -1.72 -9.23 -17.29
N ASP A 174 -1.08 -9.29 -16.12
CA ASP A 174 0.31 -8.93 -15.91
C ASP A 174 1.07 -10.10 -15.29
N PRO A 175 1.83 -10.88 -16.08
CA PRO A 175 2.54 -12.05 -15.59
C PRO A 175 3.79 -11.73 -14.75
N ALA A 176 4.17 -10.47 -14.64
CA ALA A 176 5.30 -9.97 -13.85
C ALA A 176 4.91 -8.67 -13.15
N ALA A 177 3.82 -8.73 -12.37
CA ALA A 177 3.05 -7.57 -11.91
C ALA A 177 3.86 -6.57 -11.09
N GLY A 178 4.98 -6.98 -10.48
CA GLY A 178 5.76 -6.09 -9.63
C GLY A 178 4.89 -5.54 -8.50
N THR A 179 4.74 -4.22 -8.45
CA THR A 179 3.87 -3.54 -7.48
C THR A 179 2.44 -3.29 -8.00
N GLY A 180 2.07 -3.89 -9.12
CA GLY A 180 0.72 -3.79 -9.71
C GLY A 180 0.48 -2.56 -10.58
N GLY A 181 1.53 -1.85 -10.97
CA GLY A 181 1.42 -0.56 -11.66
C GLY A 181 0.59 -0.59 -12.95
N PHE A 182 0.75 -1.60 -13.81
CA PHE A 182 -0.03 -1.75 -15.04
C PHE A 182 -1.51 -2.04 -14.76
N LEU A 183 -1.79 -2.89 -13.77
CA LEU A 183 -3.17 -3.21 -13.37
C LEU A 183 -3.91 -1.98 -12.85
N ILE A 184 -3.22 -1.18 -12.02
CA ILE A 184 -3.76 0.08 -11.47
C ILE A 184 -4.01 1.10 -12.58
N ALA A 185 -3.07 1.28 -13.50
CA ALA A 185 -3.24 2.21 -14.62
C ALA A 185 -4.38 1.79 -15.54
N ALA A 186 -4.52 0.49 -15.83
CA ALA A 186 -5.63 -0.04 -16.61
C ALA A 186 -6.97 0.15 -15.88
N ASN A 187 -7.03 -0.11 -14.56
CA ASN A 187 -8.21 0.16 -13.74
C ASN A 187 -8.64 1.64 -13.83
N ARG A 188 -7.67 2.55 -13.63
CA ARG A 188 -7.93 3.99 -13.74
C ARG A 188 -8.45 4.36 -15.14
N TYR A 189 -7.77 3.91 -16.21
CA TYR A 189 -8.17 4.20 -17.59
C TYR A 189 -9.60 3.72 -17.89
N ILE A 190 -9.96 2.48 -17.53
CA ILE A 190 -11.30 1.94 -17.73
C ILE A 190 -12.35 2.78 -16.99
N ARG A 191 -12.09 3.16 -15.74
CA ARG A 191 -13.03 3.96 -14.92
C ARG A 191 -13.21 5.38 -15.46
N GLU A 192 -12.15 6.01 -15.94
CA GLU A 192 -12.19 7.37 -16.52
C GLU A 192 -12.86 7.40 -17.89
N ASN A 193 -12.76 6.32 -18.68
CA ASN A 193 -13.33 6.24 -20.04
C ASN A 193 -14.67 5.46 -20.09
N SER A 194 -15.27 5.18 -18.94
CA SER A 194 -16.61 4.59 -18.82
C SER A 194 -17.41 5.31 -17.76
N THR A 195 -18.67 4.93 -17.59
CA THR A 195 -19.53 5.49 -16.54
C THR A 195 -19.86 4.39 -15.53
N PRO A 196 -19.06 4.22 -14.45
CA PRO A 196 -19.20 3.09 -13.51
C PRO A 196 -20.61 2.97 -12.90
N ASP A 197 -21.29 4.09 -12.68
CA ASP A 197 -22.64 4.11 -12.10
C ASP A 197 -23.71 3.53 -13.05
N THR A 198 -23.41 3.39 -14.34
CA THR A 198 -24.30 2.81 -15.35
C THR A 198 -24.01 1.34 -15.64
N TRP A 199 -22.96 0.75 -15.03
CA TRP A 199 -22.62 -0.63 -15.26
C TRP A 199 -23.70 -1.57 -14.73
N THR A 200 -24.06 -2.56 -15.52
CA THR A 200 -24.97 -3.63 -15.10
C THR A 200 -24.34 -4.44 -13.96
N GLU A 201 -25.16 -5.13 -13.19
CA GLU A 201 -24.68 -6.02 -12.11
C GLU A 201 -23.70 -7.10 -12.63
N THR A 202 -23.93 -7.60 -13.85
CA THR A 202 -23.05 -8.57 -14.49
C THR A 202 -21.69 -7.94 -14.80
N GLN A 203 -21.65 -6.72 -15.32
CA GLN A 203 -20.42 -5.99 -15.60
C GLN A 203 -19.66 -5.65 -14.31
N GLN A 204 -20.36 -5.18 -13.27
CA GLN A 204 -19.75 -4.91 -11.97
C GLN A 204 -19.13 -6.17 -11.36
N ARG A 205 -19.84 -7.31 -11.43
CA ARG A 205 -19.33 -8.60 -10.93
C ARG A 205 -18.13 -9.10 -11.72
N LYS A 206 -18.16 -9.01 -13.06
CA LYS A 206 -17.02 -9.35 -13.94
C LYS A 206 -15.83 -8.48 -13.59
N TYR A 207 -16.03 -7.17 -13.53
CA TYR A 207 -14.98 -6.19 -13.25
C TYR A 207 -14.25 -6.46 -11.94
N ARG A 208 -15.00 -6.73 -10.87
CA ARG A 208 -14.43 -7.01 -9.54
C ARG A 208 -13.70 -8.34 -9.44
N ARG A 209 -14.11 -9.37 -10.20
CA ARG A 209 -13.64 -10.75 -9.98
C ARG A 209 -12.83 -11.34 -11.11
N ASN A 210 -13.05 -10.87 -12.33
CA ASN A 210 -12.58 -11.56 -13.53
C ASN A 210 -11.97 -10.60 -14.57
N THR A 211 -11.54 -9.41 -14.17
CA THR A 211 -10.93 -8.45 -15.10
C THR A 211 -9.42 -8.37 -14.90
N PHE A 212 -8.94 -8.36 -13.68
CA PHE A 212 -7.53 -8.11 -13.37
C PHE A 212 -6.85 -9.36 -12.83
N TYR A 213 -5.74 -9.74 -13.44
CA TYR A 213 -4.92 -10.88 -13.04
C TYR A 213 -3.45 -10.46 -13.00
N GLY A 214 -2.78 -10.68 -11.88
CA GLY A 214 -1.36 -10.41 -11.71
C GLY A 214 -0.63 -11.61 -11.15
N MET A 215 0.63 -11.80 -11.56
CA MET A 215 1.54 -12.78 -10.96
C MET A 215 2.79 -12.05 -10.46
N GLU A 216 3.17 -12.29 -9.21
CA GLU A 216 4.42 -11.81 -8.65
C GLU A 216 5.06 -12.92 -7.81
N PHE A 217 6.28 -13.26 -8.17
CA PHE A 217 7.01 -14.37 -7.54
C PHE A 217 7.67 -13.97 -6.22
N VAL A 218 8.13 -12.72 -6.12
CA VAL A 218 8.84 -12.24 -4.94
C VAL A 218 7.83 -11.86 -3.86
N GLN A 219 7.74 -12.64 -2.79
CA GLN A 219 6.78 -12.45 -1.71
C GLN A 219 6.74 -11.02 -1.14
N TYR A 220 7.89 -10.38 -1.01
CA TYR A 220 7.94 -8.98 -0.58
C TYR A 220 7.22 -8.05 -1.56
N THR A 221 7.50 -8.17 -2.86
CA THR A 221 6.89 -7.34 -3.90
C THR A 221 5.41 -7.66 -4.04
N HIS A 222 5.02 -8.93 -3.94
CA HIS A 222 3.62 -9.37 -3.91
C HIS A 222 2.82 -8.67 -2.80
N ARG A 223 3.37 -8.59 -1.58
CA ARG A 223 2.75 -7.85 -0.46
C ARG A 223 2.53 -6.38 -0.79
N LEU A 224 3.55 -5.73 -1.37
CA LEU A 224 3.44 -4.34 -1.79
C LEU A 224 2.36 -4.16 -2.87
N ALA A 225 2.28 -5.09 -3.82
CA ALA A 225 1.26 -5.10 -4.87
C ALA A 225 -0.15 -5.22 -4.28
N LEU A 226 -0.39 -6.17 -3.39
CA LEU A 226 -1.70 -6.36 -2.77
C LEU A 226 -2.19 -5.10 -2.04
N MET A 227 -1.32 -4.46 -1.28
CA MET A 227 -1.66 -3.22 -0.61
C MET A 227 -1.94 -2.09 -1.62
N ASN A 228 -1.11 -1.99 -2.66
CA ASN A 228 -1.26 -0.98 -3.70
C ASN A 228 -2.58 -1.15 -4.47
N LEU A 229 -2.91 -2.37 -4.87
CA LEU A 229 -4.16 -2.71 -5.55
C LEU A 229 -5.38 -2.38 -4.68
N MET A 230 -5.36 -2.80 -3.41
CA MET A 230 -6.44 -2.50 -2.47
C MET A 230 -6.69 -0.99 -2.32
N LEU A 231 -5.63 -0.20 -2.19
CA LEU A 231 -5.74 1.26 -2.05
C LEU A 231 -6.28 1.95 -3.30
N HIS A 232 -6.21 1.27 -4.45
CA HIS A 232 -6.81 1.71 -5.72
C HIS A 232 -8.16 1.05 -6.02
N GLY A 233 -8.74 0.34 -5.04
CA GLY A 233 -10.06 -0.28 -5.15
C GLY A 233 -10.09 -1.55 -6.00
N LEU A 234 -8.97 -2.25 -6.09
CA LEU A 234 -8.81 -3.57 -6.67
C LEU A 234 -8.54 -4.57 -5.54
N ASP A 235 -9.55 -5.33 -5.10
CA ASP A 235 -9.55 -6.28 -3.99
C ASP A 235 -10.07 -7.67 -4.41
#